data_5a0725dfdec057130794de48395bf522
#
_entry.id   5a0725dfdec057130794de48395bf522
#
_cell.length_a   1.000
_cell.length_b   1.000
_cell.length_c   1.000
_cell.angle_alpha   90.00
_cell.angle_beta   90.00
_cell.angle_gamma   90.00
#
_symmetry.space_group_name_H-M   'P 1'
#
loop_
_entity.id
_entity.type
_entity.pdbx_description
1 polymer ?
#
loop_
_entity_poly.entity_id
_entity_poly.type
_entity_poly.pdbx_seq_one_letter_code
_entity_poly.pdbx_strand_id
1 'polypeptide(L)'
;DKLMTVTDRFLKYVTFDTESSETTGVTPSTPGQRVFAEALVKELEEIGLEDITLDDKSYLMATLPANTAKEVPTIGFIAHLDTSPDMSGKDVEPRIVNYKGGDIVLCAEENVVLSPLMFPELNDYKEQDIIVTNGKTLLGADDKGGVAAIIASMKYLKDHPEIEHGKIRIGFTPDEEIGAGADYFDVEKFGCEWAYT
;
A
#
# COMPACT_ATOMS: atom_id res chain seq x y z
N ASP A 1 -15.38 17.48 8.22
CA ASP A 1 -14.18 16.73 7.80
C ASP A 1 -14.52 15.84 6.62
N LYS A 2 -13.81 16.05 5.50
CA LYS A 2 -14.02 15.23 4.32
C LYS A 2 -13.54 13.81 4.59
N LEU A 3 -14.40 12.83 4.37
CA LEU A 3 -14.03 11.43 4.49
C LEU A 3 -12.90 11.09 3.51
N MET A 4 -11.78 10.56 4.03
CA MET A 4 -10.66 10.13 3.19
C MET A 4 -11.00 8.83 2.47
N THR A 5 -11.06 8.87 1.14
CA THR A 5 -11.34 7.69 0.31
C THR A 5 -10.08 6.82 0.13
N VAL A 6 -10.23 5.61 -0.44
CA VAL A 6 -9.09 4.79 -0.83
C VAL A 6 -8.19 5.52 -1.84
N THR A 7 -8.78 6.26 -2.77
CA THR A 7 -8.04 7.09 -3.74
C THR A 7 -7.25 8.19 -3.04
N ASP A 8 -7.85 8.90 -2.09
CA ASP A 8 -7.15 9.92 -1.31
C ASP A 8 -5.96 9.34 -0.55
N ARG A 9 -6.12 8.15 0.05
CA ARG A 9 -5.04 7.44 0.73
C ARG A 9 -3.91 7.10 -0.23
N PHE A 10 -4.24 6.51 -1.36
CA PHE A 10 -3.25 6.15 -2.37
C PHE A 10 -2.45 7.37 -2.85
N LEU A 11 -3.14 8.46 -3.20
CA LEU A 11 -2.49 9.70 -3.65
C LEU A 11 -1.57 10.29 -2.57
N LYS A 12 -1.93 10.17 -1.31
CA LYS A 12 -1.08 10.56 -0.18
C LYS A 12 0.15 9.64 -0.07
N TYR A 13 -0.05 8.32 -0.13
CA TYR A 13 1.00 7.34 0.11
C TYR A 13 2.09 7.37 -0.96
N VAL A 14 1.74 7.61 -2.22
CA VAL A 14 2.75 7.68 -3.29
C VAL A 14 3.69 8.88 -3.16
N THR A 15 3.35 9.88 -2.35
CA THR A 15 4.24 11.04 -2.08
C THR A 15 5.43 10.69 -1.19
N PHE A 16 5.38 9.55 -0.49
CA PHE A 16 6.51 9.08 0.31
C PHE A 16 7.53 8.39 -0.59
N ASP A 17 8.79 8.80 -0.49
CA ASP A 17 9.87 8.10 -1.18
C ASP A 17 10.29 6.89 -0.35
N THR A 18 9.90 5.72 -0.81
CA THR A 18 10.16 4.44 -0.12
C THR A 18 10.91 3.44 -1.00
N GLU A 19 11.66 3.92 -1.98
CA GLU A 19 12.52 3.08 -2.81
C GLU A 19 13.44 2.25 -1.93
N SER A 20 13.45 0.92 -2.11
CA SER A 20 14.39 0.03 -1.43
C SER A 20 15.78 0.06 -2.08
N SER A 21 16.77 -0.50 -1.42
CA SER A 21 18.15 -0.53 -1.90
C SER A 21 18.80 -1.89 -1.64
N GLU A 22 19.43 -2.44 -2.66
CA GLU A 22 20.15 -3.71 -2.56
C GLU A 22 21.54 -3.59 -1.90
N THR A 23 22.02 -2.37 -1.66
CA THR A 23 23.42 -2.10 -1.32
C THR A 23 23.68 -1.63 0.10
N THR A 24 22.65 -1.23 0.85
CA THR A 24 22.84 -0.67 2.19
C THR A 24 23.16 -1.73 3.26
N GLY A 25 22.71 -2.96 3.09
CA GLY A 25 22.95 -4.04 4.02
C GLY A 25 22.23 -3.94 5.36
N VAL A 26 21.29 -3.03 5.49
CA VAL A 26 20.48 -2.82 6.72
C VAL A 26 19.00 -3.00 6.43
N THR A 27 18.19 -3.17 7.48
CA THR A 27 16.74 -3.31 7.39
C THR A 27 16.04 -2.27 8.29
N PRO A 28 15.17 -1.41 7.77
CA PRO A 28 14.84 -1.28 6.35
C PRO A 28 16.04 -0.80 5.53
N SER A 29 16.10 -1.15 4.26
CA SER A 29 17.24 -0.80 3.40
C SER A 29 17.34 0.70 3.13
N THR A 30 16.26 1.44 3.32
CA THR A 30 16.22 2.90 3.17
C THR A 30 15.39 3.52 4.29
N PRO A 31 15.77 4.73 4.75
CA PRO A 31 15.06 5.38 5.87
C PRO A 31 13.64 5.86 5.50
N GLY A 32 13.36 6.10 4.23
CA GLY A 32 12.02 6.53 3.78
C GLY A 32 10.93 5.52 4.09
N GLN A 33 11.25 4.23 4.12
CA GLN A 33 10.31 3.18 4.50
C GLN A 33 9.87 3.34 5.96
N ARG A 34 10.79 3.69 6.86
CA ARG A 34 10.47 3.97 8.27
C ARG A 34 9.59 5.21 8.42
N VAL A 35 9.90 6.26 7.69
CA VAL A 35 9.10 7.50 7.69
C VAL A 35 7.66 7.20 7.27
N PHE A 36 7.48 6.42 6.22
CA PHE A 36 6.17 6.00 5.77
C PHE A 36 5.43 5.15 6.81
N ALA A 37 6.12 4.17 7.39
CA ALA A 37 5.54 3.32 8.44
C ALA A 37 5.07 4.15 9.65
N GLU A 38 5.85 5.13 10.08
CA GLU A 38 5.48 6.02 11.18
C GLU A 38 4.24 6.88 10.86
N ALA A 39 4.11 7.33 9.62
CA ALA A 39 2.90 8.03 9.17
C ALA A 39 1.68 7.11 9.18
N LEU A 40 1.85 5.84 8.80
CA LEU A 40 0.78 4.84 8.85
C LEU A 40 0.36 4.53 10.29
N VAL A 41 1.28 4.46 11.24
CA VAL A 41 0.96 4.28 12.67
C VAL A 41 -0.05 5.32 13.12
N LYS A 42 0.17 6.59 12.78
CA LYS A 42 -0.74 7.68 13.15
C LYS A 42 -2.14 7.48 12.54
N GLU A 43 -2.21 7.06 11.29
CA GLU A 43 -3.50 6.79 10.65
C GLU A 43 -4.23 5.63 11.31
N LEU A 44 -3.52 4.55 11.65
CA LEU A 44 -4.11 3.39 12.33
C LEU A 44 -4.62 3.75 13.73
N GLU A 45 -3.90 4.59 14.45
CA GLU A 45 -4.34 5.14 15.74
C GLU A 45 -5.62 5.97 15.59
N GLU A 46 -5.68 6.84 14.59
CA GLU A 46 -6.86 7.67 14.29
C GLU A 46 -8.07 6.84 13.92
N ILE A 47 -7.88 5.76 13.17
CA ILE A 47 -8.94 4.80 12.83
C ILE A 47 -9.43 4.06 14.08
N GLY A 48 -8.57 3.90 15.08
CA GLY A 48 -8.89 3.20 16.31
C GLY A 48 -8.58 1.71 16.27
N LEU A 49 -7.58 1.30 15.48
CA LEU A 49 -7.08 -0.06 15.54
C LEU A 49 -6.33 -0.32 16.84
N GLU A 50 -6.17 -1.57 17.20
CA GLU A 50 -5.53 -2.01 18.43
C GLU A 50 -4.22 -2.74 18.13
N ASP A 51 -3.43 -2.99 19.18
CA ASP A 51 -2.17 -3.74 19.10
C ASP A 51 -1.25 -3.22 17.98
N ILE A 52 -1.18 -1.91 17.84
CA ILE A 52 -0.34 -1.26 16.82
C ILE A 52 1.11 -1.37 17.29
N THR A 53 1.93 -2.06 16.53
CA THR A 53 3.35 -2.22 16.81
C THR A 53 4.18 -1.90 15.59
N LEU A 54 5.23 -1.13 15.78
CA LEU A 54 6.23 -0.85 14.76
C LEU A 54 7.59 -1.17 15.36
N ASP A 55 8.24 -2.23 14.87
CA ASP A 55 9.51 -2.66 15.41
C ASP A 55 10.70 -1.83 14.86
N ASP A 56 11.90 -2.13 15.33
CA ASP A 56 13.11 -1.42 14.94
C ASP A 56 13.52 -1.65 13.47
N LYS A 57 12.97 -2.68 12.84
CA LYS A 57 13.20 -3.00 11.43
C LYS A 57 12.06 -2.54 10.51
N SER A 58 11.12 -1.76 11.06
CA SER A 58 9.97 -1.18 10.35
C SER A 58 8.90 -2.16 9.91
N TYR A 59 8.75 -3.29 10.61
CA TYR A 59 7.58 -4.14 10.49
C TYR A 59 6.45 -3.56 11.31
N LEU A 60 5.38 -3.17 10.65
CA LEU A 60 4.18 -2.57 11.25
C LEU A 60 3.07 -3.61 11.29
N MET A 61 2.50 -3.82 12.47
CA MET A 61 1.35 -4.72 12.65
C MET A 61 0.27 -4.03 13.46
N ALA A 62 -0.98 -4.40 13.21
CA ALA A 62 -2.12 -3.90 13.96
C ALA A 62 -3.28 -4.91 13.92
N THR A 63 -4.25 -4.69 14.79
CA THR A 63 -5.43 -5.54 14.93
C THR A 63 -6.71 -4.73 14.76
N LEU A 64 -7.63 -5.24 13.96
CA LEU A 64 -9.05 -4.90 14.06
C LEU A 64 -9.72 -5.99 14.87
N PRO A 65 -10.21 -5.68 16.10
CA PRO A 65 -10.84 -6.69 16.93
C PRO A 65 -12.11 -7.26 16.30
N ALA A 66 -12.41 -8.51 16.61
CA ALA A 66 -13.69 -9.12 16.24
C ALA A 66 -14.87 -8.33 16.84
N ASN A 67 -15.95 -8.24 16.10
CA ASN A 67 -17.20 -7.64 16.57
C ASN A 67 -18.34 -8.68 16.65
N THR A 68 -18.01 -9.95 16.71
CA THR A 68 -18.94 -11.06 16.83
C THR A 68 -18.53 -11.98 17.97
N ALA A 69 -19.50 -12.62 18.60
CA ALA A 69 -19.25 -13.68 19.60
C ALA A 69 -19.00 -15.04 18.96
N LYS A 70 -19.16 -15.18 17.65
CA LYS A 70 -18.90 -16.41 16.93
C LYS A 70 -17.41 -16.75 16.94
N GLU A 71 -17.09 -18.03 17.07
CA GLU A 71 -15.73 -18.51 16.88
C GLU A 71 -15.42 -18.59 15.38
N VAL A 72 -14.61 -17.67 14.92
CA VAL A 72 -14.16 -17.60 13.53
C VAL A 72 -12.65 -17.41 13.50
N PRO A 73 -11.97 -17.92 12.47
CA PRO A 73 -10.53 -17.83 12.40
C PRO A 73 -10.06 -16.37 12.28
N THR A 74 -8.88 -16.11 12.83
CA THR A 74 -8.17 -14.83 12.60
C THR A 74 -7.54 -14.87 11.23
N ILE A 75 -7.85 -13.89 10.40
CA ILE A 75 -7.24 -13.74 9.08
C ILE A 75 -6.33 -12.51 9.05
N GLY A 76 -5.39 -12.50 8.13
CA GLY A 76 -4.46 -11.41 7.98
C GLY A 76 -4.40 -10.86 6.57
N PHE A 77 -3.97 -9.60 6.47
CA PHE A 77 -3.67 -8.94 5.21
C PHE A 77 -2.31 -8.29 5.32
N ILE A 78 -1.49 -8.47 4.30
CA ILE A 78 -0.11 -7.97 4.27
C ILE A 78 0.11 -7.20 2.98
N ALA A 79 0.78 -6.06 3.09
CA ALA A 79 1.30 -5.30 1.96
C ALA A 79 2.71 -4.82 2.28
N HIS A 80 3.50 -4.46 1.26
CA HIS A 80 4.83 -3.95 1.51
C HIS A 80 4.93 -2.43 1.39
N LEU A 81 5.86 -1.88 2.14
CA LEU A 81 6.08 -0.42 2.26
C LEU A 81 6.91 0.14 1.12
N ASP A 82 7.83 -0.67 0.59
CA ASP A 82 8.83 -0.21 -0.36
C ASP A 82 8.36 -0.25 -1.80
N THR A 83 9.01 0.55 -2.62
CA THR A 83 8.91 0.48 -4.06
C THR A 83 10.22 -0.06 -4.65
N SER A 84 10.14 -0.57 -5.88
CA SER A 84 11.26 -1.18 -6.58
C SER A 84 12.44 -0.20 -6.76
N PRO A 85 13.68 -0.68 -6.60
CA PRO A 85 14.86 0.12 -6.91
C PRO A 85 15.11 0.31 -8.41
N ASP A 86 14.31 -0.30 -9.28
CA ASP A 86 14.47 -0.22 -10.73
C ASP A 86 14.20 1.18 -11.30
N MET A 87 13.42 1.98 -10.60
CA MET A 87 13.11 3.35 -10.99
C MET A 87 12.82 4.21 -9.77
N SER A 88 13.10 5.51 -9.84
CA SER A 88 12.88 6.43 -8.73
C SER A 88 11.43 6.46 -8.25
N GLY A 89 11.26 6.40 -6.94
CA GLY A 89 9.99 6.65 -6.24
C GLY A 89 9.94 8.02 -5.56
N LYS A 90 10.87 8.93 -5.93
CA LYS A 90 10.97 10.26 -5.35
C LYS A 90 10.17 11.28 -6.18
N ASP A 91 9.50 12.18 -5.48
CA ASP A 91 8.74 13.29 -6.09
C ASP A 91 7.70 12.80 -7.10
N VAL A 92 6.98 11.75 -6.75
CA VAL A 92 5.91 11.18 -7.58
C VAL A 92 4.80 12.23 -7.75
N GLU A 93 4.44 12.48 -8.99
CA GLU A 93 3.37 13.41 -9.37
C GLU A 93 2.21 12.63 -10.02
N PRO A 94 1.29 12.10 -9.23
CA PRO A 94 0.15 11.34 -9.74
C PRO A 94 -0.90 12.28 -10.33
N ARG A 95 -1.60 11.80 -11.35
CA ARG A 95 -2.80 12.46 -11.86
C ARG A 95 -3.87 11.45 -12.23
N ILE A 96 -5.12 11.88 -12.19
CA ILE A 96 -6.27 11.06 -12.56
C ILE A 96 -6.65 11.40 -14.00
N VAL A 97 -6.77 10.38 -14.85
CA VAL A 97 -7.17 10.48 -16.25
C VAL A 97 -8.45 9.68 -16.45
N ASN A 98 -9.50 10.32 -16.99
CA ASN A 98 -10.64 9.54 -17.47
C ASN A 98 -10.26 8.94 -18.83
N TYR A 99 -10.05 7.63 -18.85
CA TYR A 99 -9.49 6.93 -20.01
C TYR A 99 -10.52 6.71 -21.09
N LYS A 100 -10.26 7.21 -22.29
CA LYS A 100 -11.15 7.09 -23.45
C LYS A 100 -10.67 6.09 -24.49
N GLY A 101 -9.55 5.44 -24.27
CA GLY A 101 -8.88 4.57 -25.23
C GLY A 101 -7.66 5.23 -25.85
N GLY A 102 -6.83 4.43 -26.50
CA GLY A 102 -5.61 4.90 -27.15
C GLY A 102 -4.47 5.15 -26.14
N ASP A 103 -3.49 5.91 -26.58
CA ASP A 103 -2.29 6.22 -25.80
C ASP A 103 -2.55 7.29 -24.75
N ILE A 104 -1.89 7.15 -23.59
CA ILE A 104 -1.81 8.20 -22.58
C ILE A 104 -0.39 8.76 -22.60
N VAL A 105 -0.24 10.03 -22.95
CA VAL A 105 1.07 10.71 -22.91
C VAL A 105 1.37 11.05 -21.46
N LEU A 106 2.37 10.41 -20.88
CA LEU A 106 2.82 10.65 -19.50
C LEU A 106 3.79 11.84 -19.44
N CYS A 107 4.74 11.88 -20.35
CA CYS A 107 5.69 12.99 -20.49
C CYS A 107 5.95 13.26 -21.97
N ALA A 108 5.42 14.36 -22.49
CA ALA A 108 5.60 14.73 -23.89
C ALA A 108 7.05 15.10 -24.22
N GLU A 109 7.74 15.78 -23.31
CA GLU A 109 9.12 16.23 -23.48
C GLU A 109 10.09 15.07 -23.64
N GLU A 110 9.86 13.97 -22.90
CA GLU A 110 10.71 12.78 -22.93
C GLU A 110 10.11 11.65 -23.77
N ASN A 111 8.99 11.90 -24.42
CA ASN A 111 8.29 10.94 -25.26
C ASN A 111 7.91 9.64 -24.50
N VAL A 112 7.47 9.78 -23.23
CA VAL A 112 7.00 8.66 -22.43
C VAL A 112 5.50 8.51 -22.61
N VAL A 113 5.10 7.36 -23.11
CA VAL A 113 3.70 7.08 -23.45
C VAL A 113 3.28 5.73 -22.87
N LEU A 114 2.11 5.69 -22.25
CA LEU A 114 1.46 4.44 -21.85
C LEU A 114 0.51 4.03 -22.97
N SER A 115 0.82 2.92 -23.65
CA SER A 115 0.10 2.51 -24.85
C SER A 115 -0.55 1.13 -24.70
N PRO A 116 -1.79 0.95 -25.18
CA PRO A 116 -2.42 -0.38 -25.23
C PRO A 116 -1.74 -1.32 -26.22
N LEU A 117 -0.86 -0.84 -27.09
CA LEU A 117 -0.03 -1.71 -27.94
C LEU A 117 1.02 -2.47 -27.11
N MET A 118 1.52 -1.85 -26.04
CA MET A 118 2.45 -2.47 -25.09
C MET A 118 1.70 -3.16 -23.95
N PHE A 119 0.58 -2.59 -23.50
CA PHE A 119 -0.21 -3.04 -22.37
C PHE A 119 -1.68 -3.19 -22.80
N PRO A 120 -2.03 -4.29 -23.48
CA PRO A 120 -3.38 -4.49 -24.03
C PRO A 120 -4.51 -4.44 -22.99
N GLU A 121 -4.22 -4.83 -21.75
CA GLU A 121 -5.16 -4.78 -20.62
C GLU A 121 -5.66 -3.36 -20.34
N LEU A 122 -4.97 -2.34 -20.79
CA LEU A 122 -5.41 -0.95 -20.66
C LEU A 122 -6.78 -0.74 -21.32
N ASN A 123 -7.08 -1.50 -22.39
CA ASN A 123 -8.36 -1.43 -23.09
C ASN A 123 -9.57 -1.82 -22.22
N ASP A 124 -9.33 -2.55 -21.14
CA ASP A 124 -10.40 -2.97 -20.22
C ASP A 124 -10.89 -1.84 -19.32
N TYR A 125 -10.16 -0.71 -19.31
CA TYR A 125 -10.42 0.43 -18.43
C TYR A 125 -11.01 1.65 -19.15
N LYS A 126 -11.49 1.48 -20.37
CA LYS A 126 -12.17 2.56 -21.10
C LYS A 126 -13.37 3.08 -20.31
N GLU A 127 -13.56 4.39 -20.33
CA GLU A 127 -14.60 5.12 -19.58
C GLU A 127 -14.42 5.04 -18.05
N GLN A 128 -13.25 4.64 -17.57
CA GLN A 128 -12.90 4.62 -16.16
C GLN A 128 -11.79 5.63 -15.85
N ASP A 129 -11.75 6.06 -14.61
CA ASP A 129 -10.68 6.91 -14.11
C ASP A 129 -9.46 6.04 -13.78
N ILE A 130 -8.31 6.45 -14.27
CA ILE A 130 -7.03 5.77 -14.05
C ILE A 130 -6.06 6.77 -13.41
N ILE A 131 -5.33 6.32 -12.40
CA ILE A 131 -4.24 7.11 -11.81
C ILE A 131 -2.96 6.77 -12.55
N VAL A 132 -2.26 7.79 -13.03
CA VAL A 132 -0.99 7.66 -13.75
C VAL A 132 0.07 8.56 -13.14
N THR A 133 1.32 8.24 -13.40
CA THR A 133 2.48 9.08 -13.04
C THR A 133 2.80 10.07 -14.17
N ASN A 134 3.80 10.94 -13.92
CA ASN A 134 4.29 11.90 -14.90
C ASN A 134 5.32 11.31 -15.90
N GLY A 135 5.55 10.01 -15.87
CA GLY A 135 6.50 9.32 -16.73
C GLY A 135 7.97 9.44 -16.29
N LYS A 136 8.26 10.14 -15.21
CA LYS A 136 9.64 10.36 -14.70
C LYS A 136 9.97 9.48 -13.48
N THR A 137 8.94 8.92 -12.84
CA THR A 137 9.06 8.07 -11.65
C THR A 137 8.15 6.86 -11.79
N LEU A 138 8.32 5.90 -10.87
CA LEU A 138 7.26 4.94 -10.61
C LEU A 138 6.01 5.67 -10.10
N LEU A 139 4.83 5.09 -10.33
CA LEU A 139 3.63 5.51 -9.63
C LEU A 139 3.63 5.02 -8.17
N GLY A 140 4.06 3.80 -7.96
CA GLY A 140 4.11 3.17 -6.65
C GLY A 140 2.86 2.36 -6.30
N ALA A 141 2.04 2.00 -7.29
CA ALA A 141 0.86 1.15 -7.07
C ALA A 141 1.24 -0.20 -6.45
N ASP A 142 2.37 -0.73 -6.81
CA ASP A 142 3.02 -1.87 -6.18
C ASP A 142 3.99 -1.36 -5.09
N ASP A 143 3.64 -1.40 -3.81
CA ASP A 143 2.38 -1.95 -3.29
C ASP A 143 1.57 -0.94 -2.46
N LYS A 144 1.72 0.35 -2.71
CA LYS A 144 0.95 1.37 -1.99
C LYS A 144 -0.56 1.29 -2.29
N GLY A 145 -0.92 0.66 -3.42
CA GLY A 145 -2.30 0.30 -3.71
C GLY A 145 -2.83 -0.71 -2.71
N GLY A 146 -2.04 -1.74 -2.39
CA GLY A 146 -2.38 -2.73 -1.36
C GLY A 146 -2.46 -2.10 0.03
N VAL A 147 -1.51 -1.23 0.38
CA VAL A 147 -1.52 -0.50 1.66
C VAL A 147 -2.81 0.32 1.79
N ALA A 148 -3.16 1.10 0.76
CA ALA A 148 -4.36 1.92 0.76
C ALA A 148 -5.64 1.08 0.85
N ALA A 149 -5.71 -0.02 0.11
CA ALA A 149 -6.87 -0.92 0.12
C ALA A 149 -7.08 -1.55 1.51
N ILE A 150 -6.03 -2.02 2.16
CA ILE A 150 -6.10 -2.63 3.49
C ILE A 150 -6.60 -1.60 4.51
N ILE A 151 -5.99 -0.42 4.56
CA ILE A 151 -6.33 0.61 5.55
C ILE A 151 -7.75 1.14 5.31
N ALA A 152 -8.13 1.40 4.07
CA ALA A 152 -9.49 1.83 3.74
C ALA A 152 -10.52 0.77 4.14
N SER A 153 -10.21 -0.51 3.96
CA SER A 153 -11.09 -1.61 4.37
C SER A 153 -11.27 -1.66 5.89
N MET A 154 -10.20 -1.46 6.65
CA MET A 154 -10.27 -1.42 8.12
C MET A 154 -11.13 -0.24 8.59
N LYS A 155 -10.95 0.93 8.00
CA LYS A 155 -11.77 2.11 8.28
C LYS A 155 -13.24 1.86 7.96
N TYR A 156 -13.51 1.22 6.82
CA TYR A 156 -14.87 0.88 6.41
C TYR A 156 -15.55 -0.04 7.41
N LEU A 157 -14.87 -1.08 7.87
CA LEU A 157 -15.41 -2.00 8.87
C LEU A 157 -15.63 -1.33 10.21
N LYS A 158 -14.76 -0.41 10.62
CA LYS A 158 -14.96 0.39 11.85
C LYS A 158 -16.20 1.28 11.77
N ASP A 159 -16.45 1.85 10.60
CA ASP A 159 -17.59 2.74 10.37
C ASP A 159 -18.91 1.99 10.16
N HIS A 160 -18.86 0.67 9.90
CA HIS A 160 -20.02 -0.18 9.62
C HIS A 160 -20.08 -1.36 10.58
N PRO A 161 -20.33 -1.12 11.90
CA PRO A 161 -20.34 -2.18 12.90
C PRO A 161 -21.43 -3.23 12.67
N GLU A 162 -22.40 -2.98 11.82
CA GLU A 162 -23.42 -3.95 11.39
C GLU A 162 -22.84 -5.10 10.57
N ILE A 163 -21.63 -4.93 10.02
CA ILE A 163 -20.92 -6.00 9.32
C ILE A 163 -20.17 -6.82 10.36
N GLU A 164 -20.63 -8.05 10.59
CA GLU A 164 -19.95 -8.98 11.49
C GLU A 164 -18.65 -9.50 10.88
N HIS A 165 -17.60 -9.53 11.67
CA HIS A 165 -16.30 -10.09 11.27
C HIS A 165 -15.55 -10.63 12.49
N GLY A 166 -14.64 -11.57 12.23
CA GLY A 166 -13.68 -12.04 13.21
C GLY A 166 -12.53 -11.04 13.39
N LYS A 167 -11.54 -11.44 14.18
CA LYS A 167 -10.32 -10.68 14.37
C LYS A 167 -9.53 -10.62 13.05
N ILE A 168 -9.09 -9.43 12.67
CA ILE A 168 -8.27 -9.21 11.48
C ILE A 168 -6.92 -8.64 11.92
N ARG A 169 -5.83 -9.27 11.43
CA ARG A 169 -4.48 -8.75 11.59
C ARG A 169 -4.05 -8.09 10.29
N ILE A 170 -3.39 -6.95 10.39
CA ILE A 170 -2.78 -6.31 9.23
C ILE A 170 -1.29 -6.13 9.48
N GLY A 171 -0.49 -6.30 8.42
CA GLY A 171 0.95 -6.19 8.48
C GLY A 171 1.50 -5.45 7.26
N PHE A 172 2.48 -4.59 7.51
CA PHE A 172 3.18 -3.85 6.46
C PHE A 172 4.68 -4.11 6.63
N THR A 173 5.32 -4.56 5.55
CA THR A 173 6.69 -5.08 5.60
C THR A 173 7.64 -4.22 4.77
N PRO A 174 8.91 -4.08 5.20
CA PRO A 174 9.93 -3.43 4.38
C PRO A 174 10.56 -4.39 3.36
N ASP A 175 11.25 -3.83 2.37
CA ASP A 175 12.23 -4.53 1.53
C ASP A 175 11.72 -5.75 0.75
N GLU A 176 10.46 -5.77 0.37
CA GLU A 176 9.92 -6.86 -0.44
C GLU A 176 10.58 -6.90 -1.83
N GLU A 177 10.78 -5.74 -2.44
CA GLU A 177 11.27 -5.60 -3.80
C GLU A 177 12.75 -6.00 -3.98
N ILE A 178 13.48 -6.19 -2.88
CA ILE A 178 14.84 -6.75 -2.88
C ILE A 178 14.89 -8.18 -2.32
N GLY A 179 13.73 -8.82 -2.18
CA GLY A 179 13.62 -10.21 -1.73
C GLY A 179 13.83 -10.43 -0.25
N ALA A 180 13.80 -9.39 0.58
CA ALA A 180 14.09 -9.46 2.01
C ALA A 180 12.87 -9.21 2.91
N GLY A 181 11.67 -9.12 2.34
CA GLY A 181 10.46 -8.78 3.10
C GLY A 181 10.09 -9.74 4.22
N ALA A 182 10.40 -11.02 4.07
CA ALA A 182 10.13 -12.05 5.08
C ALA A 182 11.25 -12.24 6.11
N ASP A 183 12.41 -11.65 5.91
CA ASP A 183 13.62 -11.98 6.70
C ASP A 183 13.44 -11.82 8.21
N TYR A 184 12.71 -10.80 8.64
CA TYR A 184 12.48 -10.51 10.05
C TYR A 184 10.99 -10.49 10.40
N PHE A 185 10.15 -11.06 9.54
CA PHE A 185 8.71 -11.14 9.80
C PHE A 185 8.43 -12.15 10.91
N ASP A 186 7.84 -11.68 11.99
CA ASP A 186 7.47 -12.51 13.14
C ASP A 186 6.09 -13.14 12.92
N VAL A 187 6.07 -14.36 12.40
CA VAL A 187 4.85 -15.10 12.07
C VAL A 187 3.99 -15.35 13.31
N GLU A 188 4.60 -15.70 14.45
CA GLU A 188 3.86 -15.94 15.69
C GLU A 188 3.21 -14.67 16.23
N LYS A 189 3.95 -13.56 16.21
CA LYS A 189 3.43 -12.26 16.62
C LYS A 189 2.30 -11.80 15.71
N PHE A 190 2.40 -12.06 14.40
CA PHE A 190 1.32 -11.73 13.46
C PHE A 190 0.05 -12.49 13.81
N GLY A 191 0.15 -13.78 14.13
CA GLY A 191 -0.89 -14.53 14.84
C GLY A 191 -2.21 -14.67 14.10
N CYS A 192 -2.18 -15.01 12.82
CA CYS A 192 -3.37 -15.36 12.04
C CYS A 192 -3.29 -16.81 11.54
N GLU A 193 -4.43 -17.40 11.19
CA GLU A 193 -4.48 -18.75 10.64
C GLU A 193 -4.03 -18.77 9.18
N TRP A 194 -4.38 -17.76 8.41
CA TRP A 194 -3.87 -17.50 7.06
C TRP A 194 -3.92 -16.02 6.75
N ALA A 195 -3.15 -15.60 5.76
CA ALA A 195 -3.09 -14.21 5.33
C ALA A 195 -3.12 -14.11 3.79
N TYR A 196 -3.59 -12.97 3.34
CA TYR A 196 -3.57 -12.55 1.93
C TYR A 196 -2.52 -11.47 1.75
N THR A 197 -1.73 -11.58 0.68
CA THR A 197 -0.70 -10.61 0.33
C THR A 197 -0.98 -10.01 -1.05
#